data_d7a13c3b8cfe6894671e6eebab0e3ef2
#
_entry.id   d7a13c3b8cfe6894671e6eebab0e3ef2
#
_cell.length_a   1.000
_cell.length_b   1.000
_cell.length_c   1.000
_cell.angle_alpha   90.00
_cell.angle_beta   90.00
_cell.angle_gamma   90.00
#
_symmetry.space_group_name_H-M   'P 1'
#
loop_
_entity.id
_entity.type
_entity.pdbx_description
1 polymer ?
#
loop_
_entity_poly.entity_id
_entity_poly.type
_entity_poly.pdbx_seq_one_letter_code
_entity_poly.pdbx_strand_id
1 'polypeptide(L)'
;MKTTTTTRDRVLGTLWGISLGDAFGMPMEMWPRDRRERQLGYVTTLLPGQPDNDISKGRAAGETTDDSAFSRLICELLIEYGAVEPLALAQRIIAWRSRGGEKCELVLGPSTKQAIESIAA
;
A
#
# COMPACT_ATOMS: atom_id res chain seq x y z
N MET A 1 -28.16 -10.77 19.50
CA MET A 1 -26.95 -10.50 20.34
C MET A 1 -26.18 -9.34 19.75
N LYS A 2 -25.95 -8.25 20.51
CA LYS A 2 -25.03 -7.20 20.08
C LYS A 2 -23.60 -7.73 20.31
N THR A 3 -22.89 -8.06 19.26
CA THR A 3 -21.47 -8.42 19.35
C THR A 3 -20.69 -7.16 19.71
N THR A 4 -20.10 -7.12 20.90
CA THR A 4 -19.27 -5.98 21.32
C THR A 4 -17.92 -6.08 20.60
N THR A 5 -17.64 -5.18 19.68
CA THR A 5 -16.37 -5.10 18.96
C THR A 5 -15.24 -4.73 19.92
N THR A 6 -14.25 -5.58 20.03
CA THR A 6 -13.07 -5.36 20.88
C THR A 6 -12.05 -4.40 20.21
N THR A 7 -11.09 -3.87 20.96
CA THR A 7 -9.95 -3.09 20.40
C THR A 7 -9.17 -3.94 19.39
N ARG A 8 -8.96 -5.22 19.68
CA ARG A 8 -8.29 -6.15 18.76
C ARG A 8 -9.04 -6.27 17.43
N ASP A 9 -10.37 -6.40 17.47
CA ASP A 9 -11.19 -6.52 16.26
C ASP A 9 -11.10 -5.24 15.41
N ARG A 10 -11.04 -4.08 16.05
CA ARG A 10 -10.87 -2.78 15.37
C ARG A 10 -9.52 -2.68 14.69
N VAL A 11 -8.44 -3.04 15.38
CA VAL A 11 -7.08 -3.04 14.82
C VAL A 11 -6.98 -4.00 13.63
N LEU A 12 -7.45 -5.24 13.79
CA LEU A 12 -7.46 -6.21 12.71
C LEU A 12 -8.32 -5.76 11.53
N GLY A 13 -9.51 -5.21 11.80
CA GLY A 13 -10.39 -4.69 10.76
C GLY A 13 -9.77 -3.53 9.99
N THR A 14 -9.01 -2.65 10.67
CA THR A 14 -8.28 -1.56 10.02
C THR A 14 -7.19 -2.09 9.09
N LEU A 15 -6.37 -3.01 9.57
CA LEU A 15 -5.28 -3.59 8.77
C LEU A 15 -5.80 -4.38 7.56
N TRP A 16 -6.85 -5.18 7.76
CA TRP A 16 -7.52 -5.86 6.66
C TRP A 16 -8.16 -4.88 5.67
N GLY A 17 -8.80 -3.82 6.18
CA GLY A 17 -9.41 -2.78 5.35
C GLY A 17 -8.40 -2.07 4.45
N ILE A 18 -7.23 -1.70 5.01
CA ILE A 18 -6.14 -1.09 4.25
C ILE A 18 -5.65 -2.06 3.16
N SER A 19 -5.29 -3.29 3.53
CA SER A 19 -4.73 -4.26 2.58
C SER A 19 -5.72 -4.67 1.48
N LEU A 20 -6.99 -4.85 1.81
CA LEU A 20 -8.02 -5.15 0.82
C LEU A 20 -8.29 -3.95 -0.08
N GLY A 21 -8.41 -2.74 0.48
CA GLY A 21 -8.64 -1.52 -0.28
C GLY A 21 -7.51 -1.25 -1.27
N ASP A 22 -6.28 -1.38 -0.83
CA ASP A 22 -5.06 -1.29 -1.63
C ASP A 22 -5.06 -2.33 -2.77
N ALA A 23 -5.28 -3.61 -2.44
CA ALA A 23 -5.32 -4.68 -3.43
C ALA A 23 -6.46 -4.55 -4.46
N PHE A 24 -7.61 -3.97 -4.08
CA PHE A 24 -8.69 -3.63 -5.01
C PHE A 24 -8.39 -2.40 -5.85
N GLY A 25 -7.67 -1.42 -5.29
CA GLY A 25 -7.28 -0.18 -5.96
C GLY A 25 -6.12 -0.35 -6.93
N MET A 26 -5.15 -1.20 -6.60
CA MET A 26 -3.90 -1.41 -7.31
C MET A 26 -4.05 -1.58 -8.84
N PRO A 27 -4.99 -2.40 -9.36
CA PRO A 27 -5.08 -2.61 -10.81
C PRO A 27 -5.39 -1.36 -11.62
N MET A 28 -6.00 -0.36 -11.00
CA MET A 28 -6.48 0.86 -11.65
C MET A 28 -5.86 2.13 -11.06
N GLU A 29 -4.73 2.00 -10.40
CA GLU A 29 -4.05 3.11 -9.74
C GLU A 29 -3.76 4.24 -10.73
N MET A 30 -3.96 5.50 -10.28
CA MET A 30 -3.83 6.71 -11.10
C MET A 30 -4.76 6.80 -12.33
N TRP A 31 -5.64 5.85 -12.55
CA TRP A 31 -6.62 5.98 -13.62
C TRP A 31 -7.76 6.94 -13.25
N PRO A 32 -8.18 7.83 -14.14
CA PRO A 32 -9.36 8.65 -13.92
C PRO A 32 -10.62 7.78 -13.85
N ARG A 33 -11.62 8.28 -13.14
CA ARG A 33 -12.86 7.54 -12.86
C ARG A 33 -13.54 6.99 -14.10
N ASP A 34 -13.67 7.80 -15.13
CA ASP A 34 -14.32 7.43 -16.39
C ASP A 34 -13.59 6.29 -17.11
N ARG A 35 -12.25 6.24 -17.03
CA ARG A 35 -11.47 5.13 -17.57
C ARG A 35 -11.72 3.86 -16.80
N ARG A 36 -11.72 3.93 -15.46
CA ARG A 36 -12.01 2.76 -14.59
C ARG A 36 -13.38 2.17 -14.89
N GLU A 37 -14.41 3.03 -14.98
CA GLU A 37 -15.78 2.62 -15.27
C GLU A 37 -15.91 1.96 -16.65
N ARG A 38 -15.22 2.49 -17.67
CA ARG A 38 -15.27 1.93 -19.04
C ARG A 38 -14.52 0.60 -19.16
N GLN A 39 -13.36 0.46 -18.50
CA GLN A 39 -12.51 -0.73 -18.70
C GLN A 39 -12.81 -1.86 -17.72
N LEU A 40 -13.16 -1.57 -16.49
CA LEU A 40 -13.34 -2.55 -15.43
C LEU A 40 -14.76 -2.62 -14.88
N GLY A 41 -15.56 -1.56 -15.08
CA GLY A 41 -16.90 -1.50 -14.51
C GLY A 41 -16.89 -1.56 -12.98
N TYR A 42 -17.84 -2.28 -12.40
CA TYR A 42 -17.92 -2.49 -10.96
C TYR A 42 -17.10 -3.72 -10.55
N VAL A 43 -15.99 -3.47 -9.88
CA VAL A 43 -15.04 -4.52 -9.48
C VAL A 43 -15.48 -5.19 -8.18
N THR A 44 -15.71 -6.50 -8.23
CA THR A 44 -16.15 -7.33 -7.08
C THR A 44 -15.13 -8.39 -6.68
N THR A 45 -14.07 -8.56 -7.45
CA THR A 45 -13.01 -9.55 -7.21
C THR A 45 -11.65 -8.89 -7.33
N LEU A 46 -10.65 -9.48 -6.70
CA LEU A 46 -9.27 -9.03 -6.85
C LEU A 46 -8.79 -9.28 -8.28
N LEU A 47 -8.30 -8.25 -8.94
CA LEU A 47 -7.81 -8.30 -10.31
C LEU A 47 -6.29 -8.18 -10.35
N PRO A 48 -5.62 -8.75 -11.36
CA PRO A 48 -4.21 -8.47 -11.61
C PRO A 48 -4.03 -7.03 -12.13
N GLY A 49 -2.82 -6.52 -12.01
CA GLY A 49 -2.43 -5.24 -12.62
C GLY A 49 -2.74 -5.21 -14.10
N GLN A 50 -3.29 -4.09 -14.58
CA GLN A 50 -3.72 -3.97 -15.97
C GLN A 50 -2.53 -3.79 -16.90
N PRO A 51 -2.48 -4.45 -18.08
CA PRO A 51 -1.34 -4.41 -19.00
C PRO A 51 -0.99 -3.01 -19.50
N ASP A 52 -1.98 -2.14 -19.59
CA ASP A 52 -1.87 -0.75 -20.02
C ASP A 52 -1.80 0.27 -18.87
N ASN A 53 -1.53 -0.21 -17.66
CA ASN A 53 -1.26 0.61 -16.49
C ASN A 53 0.22 0.50 -16.09
N ASP A 54 0.98 1.56 -16.30
CA ASP A 54 2.42 1.56 -16.04
C ASP A 54 2.81 1.31 -14.58
N ILE A 55 1.92 1.58 -13.63
CA ILE A 55 2.15 1.38 -12.20
C ILE A 55 1.88 -0.07 -11.79
N SER A 56 0.78 -0.65 -12.30
CA SER A 56 0.28 -1.94 -11.83
C SER A 56 0.61 -3.12 -12.75
N LYS A 57 1.03 -2.90 -13.99
CA LYS A 57 1.35 -3.99 -14.93
C LYS A 57 2.32 -5.02 -14.34
N GLY A 58 2.02 -6.28 -14.57
CA GLY A 58 2.84 -7.40 -14.07
C GLY A 58 2.62 -7.76 -12.60
N ARG A 59 1.68 -7.09 -11.90
CA ARG A 59 1.29 -7.46 -10.55
C ARG A 59 0.21 -8.53 -10.57
N ALA A 60 0.31 -9.49 -9.66
CA ALA A 60 -0.70 -10.51 -9.50
C ALA A 60 -1.96 -9.96 -8.80
N ALA A 61 -3.09 -10.65 -8.97
CA ALA A 61 -4.32 -10.34 -8.24
C ALA A 61 -4.08 -10.47 -6.72
N GLY A 62 -4.46 -9.45 -5.97
CA GLY A 62 -4.26 -9.39 -4.53
C GLY A 62 -2.88 -8.88 -4.08
N GLU A 63 -1.96 -8.56 -4.98
CA GLU A 63 -0.77 -7.79 -4.61
C GLU A 63 -1.18 -6.40 -4.12
N THR A 64 -0.45 -5.91 -3.12
CA THR A 64 -0.61 -4.60 -2.51
C THR A 64 0.52 -3.65 -2.91
N THR A 65 0.37 -2.36 -2.59
CA THR A 65 1.32 -1.31 -2.93
C THR A 65 2.02 -0.75 -1.68
N ASP A 66 2.49 0.48 -1.75
CA ASP A 66 3.13 1.19 -0.64
C ASP A 66 2.16 1.49 0.51
N ASP A 67 0.86 1.67 0.26
CA ASP A 67 -0.15 1.91 1.30
C ASP A 67 -0.16 0.80 2.36
N SER A 68 -0.24 -0.45 1.93
CA SER A 68 -0.18 -1.61 2.83
C SER A 68 1.21 -1.81 3.42
N ALA A 69 2.25 -1.60 2.62
CA ALA A 69 3.63 -1.74 3.08
C ALA A 69 3.94 -0.74 4.19
N PHE A 70 3.62 0.53 4.02
CA PHE A 70 3.92 1.58 5.02
C PHE A 70 3.07 1.42 6.27
N SER A 71 1.80 1.05 6.12
CA SER A 71 0.94 0.72 7.26
C SER A 71 1.53 -0.40 8.11
N ARG A 72 2.06 -1.45 7.48
CA ARG A 72 2.75 -2.55 8.17
C ARG A 72 4.03 -2.08 8.87
N LEU A 73 4.87 -1.27 8.20
CA LEU A 73 6.10 -0.74 8.79
C LEU A 73 5.82 0.13 10.02
N ILE A 74 4.76 0.94 9.98
CA ILE A 74 4.29 1.73 11.13
C ILE A 74 3.88 0.81 12.29
N CYS A 75 3.10 -0.24 12.02
CA CYS A 75 2.71 -1.20 13.04
C CYS A 75 3.91 -1.92 13.67
N GLU A 76 4.89 -2.32 12.86
CA GLU A 76 6.13 -2.94 13.34
C GLU A 76 6.88 -2.00 14.29
N LEU A 77 6.98 -0.70 13.98
CA LEU A 77 7.62 0.29 14.85
C LEU A 77 6.85 0.49 16.16
N LEU A 78 5.51 0.56 16.08
CA LEU A 78 4.68 0.68 17.29
C LEU A 78 4.83 -0.54 18.22
N ILE A 79 4.97 -1.74 17.65
CA ILE A 79 5.20 -2.97 18.44
C ILE A 79 6.59 -2.97 19.06
N GLU A 80 7.60 -2.54 18.32
CA GLU A 80 9.00 -2.61 18.74
C GLU A 80 9.39 -1.48 19.73
N TYR A 81 8.94 -0.25 19.45
CA TYR A 81 9.35 0.95 20.20
C TYR A 81 8.23 1.62 21.00
N GLY A 82 6.97 1.21 20.81
CA GLY A 82 5.81 1.90 21.38
C GLY A 82 5.49 3.24 20.72
N ALA A 83 6.27 3.66 19.72
CA ALA A 83 6.13 4.94 19.02
C ALA A 83 6.63 4.80 17.58
N VAL A 84 6.24 5.77 16.72
CA VAL A 84 6.77 5.87 15.35
C VAL A 84 7.93 6.87 15.36
N GLU A 85 9.15 6.34 15.38
CA GLU A 85 10.36 7.15 15.25
C GLU A 85 10.60 7.49 13.78
N PRO A 86 10.64 8.80 13.39
CA PRO A 86 10.70 9.21 11.99
C PRO A 86 11.90 8.64 11.22
N LEU A 87 13.08 8.65 11.83
CA LEU A 87 14.30 8.12 11.20
C LEU A 87 14.22 6.61 11.01
N ALA A 88 13.72 5.87 12.00
CA ALA A 88 13.54 4.42 11.90
C ALA A 88 12.52 4.07 10.79
N LEU A 89 11.43 4.83 10.68
CA LEU A 89 10.46 4.65 9.59
C LEU A 89 11.11 4.89 8.23
N ALA A 90 11.84 5.99 8.07
CA ALA A 90 12.54 6.31 6.84
C ALA A 90 13.52 5.21 6.41
N GLN A 91 14.32 4.69 7.34
CA GLN A 91 15.25 3.58 7.09
C GLN A 91 14.51 2.31 6.64
N ARG A 92 13.36 1.99 7.24
CA ARG A 92 12.54 0.85 6.83
C ARG A 92 11.92 1.02 5.45
N ILE A 93 11.48 2.22 5.11
CA ILE A 93 10.96 2.53 3.76
C ILE A 93 12.07 2.38 2.71
N ILE A 94 13.27 2.91 2.98
CA ILE A 94 14.44 2.75 2.11
C ILE A 94 14.78 1.28 1.90
N ALA A 95 14.81 0.50 2.98
CA ALA A 95 15.08 -0.94 2.93
C ALA A 95 13.97 -1.71 2.16
N TRP A 96 12.71 -1.34 2.33
CA TRP A 96 11.59 -1.90 1.57
C TRP A 96 11.72 -1.60 0.08
N ARG A 97 11.99 -0.34 -0.30
CA ARG A 97 12.24 0.09 -1.69
C ARG A 97 13.37 -0.71 -2.32
N SER A 98 14.51 -0.83 -1.64
CA SER A 98 15.68 -1.55 -2.13
C SER A 98 15.42 -3.04 -2.37
N ARG A 99 14.64 -3.69 -1.49
CA ARG A 99 14.29 -5.12 -1.64
C ARG A 99 13.29 -5.38 -2.76
N GLY A 100 12.33 -4.48 -2.94
CA GLY A 100 11.25 -4.64 -3.93
C GLY A 100 11.61 -4.17 -5.34
N GLY A 101 12.72 -3.44 -5.48
CA GLY A 101 13.23 -2.99 -6.78
C GLY A 101 12.22 -2.16 -7.56
N GLU A 102 12.14 -2.41 -8.87
CA GLU A 102 11.28 -1.66 -9.79
C GLU A 102 9.80 -1.65 -9.39
N LYS A 103 9.28 -2.76 -8.88
CA LYS A 103 7.88 -2.84 -8.42
C LYS A 103 7.56 -1.85 -7.29
N CYS A 104 8.50 -1.67 -6.35
CA CYS A 104 8.34 -0.69 -5.28
C CYS A 104 8.53 0.73 -5.78
N GLU A 105 9.48 0.93 -6.70
CA GLU A 105 9.75 2.24 -7.31
C GLU A 105 8.55 2.81 -8.06
N LEU A 106 7.81 1.96 -8.79
CA LEU A 106 6.66 2.37 -9.59
C LEU A 106 5.49 2.90 -8.76
N VAL A 107 5.27 2.36 -7.56
CA VAL A 107 4.15 2.76 -6.68
C VAL A 107 4.47 3.96 -5.79
N LEU A 108 5.76 4.27 -5.57
CA LEU A 108 6.15 5.41 -4.75
C LEU A 108 5.77 6.74 -5.38
N GLY A 109 4.98 7.52 -4.66
CA GLY A 109 4.64 8.89 -5.04
C GLY A 109 5.85 9.84 -5.00
N PRO A 110 5.76 10.99 -5.72
CA PRO A 110 6.88 11.96 -5.83
C PRO A 110 7.37 12.45 -4.48
N SER A 111 6.47 12.74 -3.54
CA SER A 111 6.82 13.23 -2.20
C SER A 111 7.64 12.22 -1.40
N THR A 112 7.28 10.94 -1.48
CA THR A 112 8.01 9.87 -0.79
C THR A 112 9.39 9.67 -1.42
N LYS A 113 9.50 9.72 -2.75
CA LYS A 113 10.78 9.66 -3.45
C LYS A 113 11.71 10.79 -3.01
N GLN A 114 11.22 12.02 -3.02
CA GLN A 114 11.98 13.19 -2.58
C GLN A 114 12.43 13.08 -1.12
N ALA A 115 11.54 12.60 -0.23
CA ALA A 115 11.89 12.40 1.18
C ALA A 115 13.01 11.35 1.35
N ILE A 116 12.93 10.23 0.64
CA ILE A 116 13.95 9.17 0.66
C ILE A 116 15.31 9.73 0.18
N GLU A 117 15.32 10.45 -0.93
CA GLU A 117 16.55 11.07 -1.50
C GLU A 117 17.18 12.07 -0.53
N SER A 118 16.35 12.90 0.14
CA SER A 118 16.83 13.88 1.12
C SER A 118 17.44 13.24 2.37
N ILE A 119 17.03 12.02 2.73
CA ILE A 119 17.56 11.31 3.90
C ILE A 119 18.83 10.52 3.52
N ALA A 120 18.92 10.07 2.27
CA ALA A 120 20.07 9.30 1.78
C ALA A 120 21.27 10.18 1.39
N ALA A 121 21.09 11.50 1.29
CA ALA A 121 22.13 12.47 0.99
C ALA A 121 22.93 12.88 2.24
#